data_47bcd372a05e2be4ed4dd563d4fb55ad
#
_entry.id   47bcd372a05e2be4ed4dd563d4fb55ad
#
_cell.length_a   1.000
_cell.length_b   1.000
_cell.length_c   1.000
_cell.angle_alpha   90.00
_cell.angle_beta   90.00
_cell.angle_gamma   90.00
#
_symmetry.space_group_name_H-M   'P 1'
#
loop_
_entity.id
_entity.type
_entity.pdbx_description
1 polymer ?
#
loop_
_entity_poly.entity_id
_entity_poly.type
_entity_poly.pdbx_seq_one_letter_code
_entity_poly.pdbx_strand_id
1 'polypeptide(L)'
;MKFNSIVIVGGGSAGWMTAATLVKVFPDKKITVIEPEEQSGIGVGESTTQLMRRWQELLEIPNEDFITKFDGTNKLAIRFENFHKKGDSFYYPFGRIDQRHYNVRMVCTSVSK
;
A
#
# COMPACT_ATOMS: atom_id res chain seq x y z
N MET A 1 19.13 -0.38 -27.67
CA MET A 1 17.90 0.22 -28.22
C MET A 1 17.67 1.54 -27.47
N LYS A 2 17.60 2.69 -28.18
CA LYS A 2 17.29 3.96 -27.55
C LYS A 2 15.81 4.27 -27.78
N PHE A 3 15.04 4.48 -26.72
CA PHE A 3 13.64 4.92 -26.80
C PHE A 3 13.52 6.33 -26.19
N ASN A 4 12.59 7.13 -26.69
CA ASN A 4 12.37 8.50 -26.23
C ASN A 4 11.03 8.67 -25.50
N SER A 5 10.13 7.71 -25.66
CA SER A 5 8.80 7.75 -25.05
C SER A 5 8.35 6.37 -24.60
N ILE A 6 7.52 6.36 -23.58
CA ILE A 6 6.84 5.16 -23.05
C ILE A 6 5.35 5.47 -22.99
N VAL A 7 4.55 4.54 -23.47
CA VAL A 7 3.09 4.61 -23.41
C VAL A 7 2.59 3.52 -22.48
N ILE A 8 1.77 3.90 -21.53
CA ILE A 8 1.08 3.01 -20.58
C ILE A 8 -0.39 2.97 -20.98
N VAL A 9 -0.92 1.79 -21.22
CA VAL A 9 -2.34 1.60 -21.54
C VAL A 9 -3.04 1.08 -20.31
N GLY A 10 -3.94 1.88 -19.75
CA GLY A 10 -4.69 1.60 -18.53
C GLY A 10 -4.40 2.62 -17.43
N GLY A 11 -5.45 3.34 -16.99
CA GLY A 11 -5.41 4.40 -15.97
C GLY A 11 -5.84 3.93 -14.57
N GLY A 12 -5.79 2.63 -14.30
CA GLY A 12 -6.02 2.14 -12.93
C GLY A 12 -4.80 2.35 -12.01
N SER A 13 -4.90 1.92 -10.75
CA SER A 13 -3.84 2.06 -9.74
C SER A 13 -2.47 1.60 -10.25
N ALA A 14 -2.41 0.44 -10.92
CA ALA A 14 -1.17 -0.08 -11.49
C ALA A 14 -0.58 0.81 -12.58
N GLY A 15 -1.43 1.36 -13.46
CA GLY A 15 -1.00 2.26 -14.54
C GLY A 15 -0.41 3.56 -14.00
N TRP A 16 -1.11 4.21 -13.09
CA TRP A 16 -0.65 5.45 -12.47
C TRP A 16 0.58 5.27 -11.57
N MET A 17 0.66 4.18 -10.78
CA MET A 17 1.86 3.86 -10.01
C MET A 17 3.06 3.60 -10.92
N THR A 18 2.86 2.91 -12.05
CA THR A 18 3.90 2.70 -13.06
C THR A 18 4.34 4.02 -13.68
N ALA A 19 3.41 4.90 -14.05
CA ALA A 19 3.71 6.21 -14.60
C ALA A 19 4.55 7.04 -13.64
N ALA A 20 4.14 7.14 -12.38
CA ALA A 20 4.87 7.86 -11.35
C ALA A 20 6.31 7.33 -11.17
N THR A 21 6.46 6.01 -11.15
CA THR A 21 7.78 5.37 -11.07
C THR A 21 8.64 5.71 -12.29
N LEU A 22 8.08 5.59 -13.49
CA LEU A 22 8.83 5.84 -14.72
C LEU A 22 9.26 7.30 -14.90
N VAL A 23 8.42 8.25 -14.50
CA VAL A 23 8.79 9.68 -14.49
C VAL A 23 9.98 9.93 -13.56
N LYS A 24 10.02 9.27 -12.40
CA LYS A 24 11.14 9.40 -11.46
C LYS A 24 12.41 8.74 -11.98
N VAL A 25 12.29 7.55 -12.57
CA VAL A 25 13.45 6.75 -13.03
C VAL A 25 13.99 7.24 -14.39
N PHE A 26 13.13 7.76 -15.24
CA PHE A 26 13.47 8.24 -16.59
C PHE A 26 13.00 9.68 -16.82
N PRO A 27 13.61 10.66 -16.14
CA PRO A 27 13.16 12.07 -16.20
C PRO A 27 13.26 12.67 -17.62
N ASP A 28 14.11 12.12 -18.47
CA ASP A 28 14.30 12.58 -19.86
C ASP A 28 13.32 11.94 -20.85
N LYS A 29 12.43 11.06 -20.40
CA LYS A 29 11.52 10.34 -21.28
C LYS A 29 10.11 10.90 -21.19
N LYS A 30 9.43 10.92 -22.33
CA LYS A 30 8.01 11.24 -22.36
C LYS A 30 7.20 10.03 -21.89
N ILE A 31 6.49 10.18 -20.79
CA ILE A 31 5.55 9.17 -20.27
C ILE A 31 4.14 9.60 -20.63
N THR A 32 3.38 8.70 -21.24
CA THR A 32 1.98 8.94 -21.63
C THR A 32 1.12 7.82 -21.05
N VAL A 33 0.06 8.17 -20.32
CA VAL A 33 -0.96 7.22 -19.87
C VAL A 33 -2.18 7.38 -20.78
N ILE A 34 -2.70 6.27 -21.27
CA ILE A 34 -3.94 6.21 -22.03
C ILE A 34 -4.98 5.51 -21.17
N GLU A 35 -6.07 6.20 -20.90
CA GLU A 35 -7.19 5.69 -20.12
C GLU A 35 -8.52 6.04 -20.80
N PRO A 36 -9.59 5.28 -20.56
CA PRO A 36 -10.91 5.64 -21.04
C PRO A 36 -11.41 6.91 -20.36
N GLU A 37 -12.24 7.69 -21.05
CA GLU A 37 -12.80 8.93 -20.54
C GLU A 37 -13.74 8.69 -19.33
N GLU A 38 -14.46 7.57 -19.33
CA GLU A 38 -15.27 7.14 -18.20
C GLU A 38 -14.51 6.07 -17.40
N GLN A 39 -13.98 6.46 -16.27
CA GLN A 39 -13.45 5.50 -15.31
C GLN A 39 -14.59 4.96 -14.44
N SER A 40 -14.99 3.74 -14.68
CA SER A 40 -15.70 2.97 -13.67
C SER A 40 -14.68 2.55 -12.60
N GLY A 41 -14.53 3.36 -11.57
CA GLY A 41 -13.66 3.01 -10.45
C GLY A 41 -14.16 1.74 -9.77
N ILE A 42 -13.51 0.62 -10.06
CA ILE A 42 -13.79 -0.68 -9.40
C ILE A 42 -13.14 -0.70 -8.00
N GLY A 43 -12.88 0.46 -7.41
CA GLY A 43 -12.27 0.56 -6.10
C GLY A 43 -13.27 0.21 -4.98
N VAL A 44 -13.23 -1.03 -4.51
CA VAL A 44 -14.02 -1.46 -3.33
C VAL A 44 -13.22 -1.24 -2.04
N GLY A 45 -12.01 -0.73 -2.16
CA GLY A 45 -11.03 -0.57 -1.09
C GLY A 45 -9.76 -1.35 -1.43
N GLU A 46 -8.64 -0.68 -1.36
CA GLU A 46 -7.35 -1.27 -1.68
C GLU A 46 -6.48 -1.33 -0.43
N SER A 47 -5.91 -2.50 -0.20
CA SER A 47 -4.97 -2.73 0.88
C SER A 47 -3.59 -2.94 0.31
N THR A 48 -2.65 -2.09 0.71
CA THR A 48 -1.27 -2.14 0.21
C THR A 48 -0.43 -3.25 0.86
N THR A 49 0.67 -3.60 0.22
CA THR A 49 1.69 -4.51 0.77
C THR A 49 2.82 -3.73 1.45
N GLN A 50 3.74 -4.42 2.12
CA GLN A 50 4.94 -3.81 2.72
C GLN A 50 5.84 -3.10 1.68
N LEU A 51 5.72 -3.46 0.40
CA LEU A 51 6.47 -2.82 -0.69
C LEU A 51 6.02 -1.38 -0.95
N MET A 52 4.80 -1.01 -0.53
CA MET A 52 4.29 0.35 -0.70
C MET A 52 5.18 1.39 -0.05
N ARG A 53 5.71 1.12 1.12
CA ARG A 53 6.65 2.02 1.80
C ARG A 53 7.91 2.29 0.98
N ARG A 54 8.49 1.25 0.38
CA ARG A 54 9.68 1.39 -0.47
C ARG A 54 9.36 2.20 -1.73
N TRP A 55 8.16 2.02 -2.28
CA TRP A 55 7.70 2.80 -3.43
C TRP A 55 7.50 4.28 -3.08
N GLN A 56 6.93 4.59 -1.92
CA GLN A 56 6.83 5.96 -1.41
C GLN A 56 8.22 6.61 -1.22
N GLU A 57 9.16 5.87 -0.63
CA GLU A 57 10.55 6.31 -0.45
C GLU A 57 11.22 6.58 -1.81
N LEU A 58 11.01 5.74 -2.81
CA LEU A 58 11.51 5.95 -4.18
C LEU A 58 10.97 7.24 -4.80
N LEU A 59 9.70 7.53 -4.59
CA LEU A 59 9.04 8.72 -5.11
C LEU A 59 9.23 9.96 -4.22
N GLU A 60 9.92 9.81 -3.08
CA GLU A 60 10.11 10.89 -2.10
C GLU A 60 8.77 11.45 -1.57
N ILE A 61 7.76 10.59 -1.44
CA ILE A 61 6.45 10.94 -0.89
C ILE A 61 6.50 10.78 0.63
N PRO A 62 6.39 11.87 1.42
CA PRO A 62 6.33 11.79 2.86
C PRO A 62 5.12 10.96 3.34
N ASN A 63 5.31 10.20 4.41
CA ASN A 63 4.21 9.40 4.97
C ASN A 63 3.02 10.27 5.43
N GLU A 64 3.30 11.48 5.89
CA GLU A 64 2.29 12.47 6.28
C GLU A 64 1.40 12.86 5.10
N ASP A 65 2.00 13.07 3.93
CA ASP A 65 1.26 13.38 2.70
C ASP A 65 0.35 12.23 2.29
N PHE A 66 0.80 11.01 2.49
CA PHE A 66 0.00 9.83 2.18
C PHE A 66 -1.26 9.75 3.04
N ILE A 67 -1.17 10.11 4.31
CA ILE A 67 -2.30 10.11 5.23
C ILE A 67 -3.21 11.34 4.97
N THR A 68 -2.63 12.53 4.82
CA THR A 68 -3.40 13.78 4.80
C THR A 68 -3.94 14.16 3.44
N LYS A 69 -3.22 13.82 2.35
CA LYS A 69 -3.59 14.21 0.98
C LYS A 69 -4.28 13.09 0.19
N PHE A 70 -4.02 11.83 0.57
CA PHE A 70 -4.53 10.66 -0.15
C PHE A 70 -5.49 9.80 0.67
N ASP A 71 -5.96 10.31 1.83
CA ASP A 71 -6.86 9.61 2.75
C ASP A 71 -6.36 8.20 3.15
N GLY A 72 -5.04 8.03 3.14
CA GLY A 72 -4.42 6.78 3.51
C GLY A 72 -4.52 6.49 5.00
N THR A 73 -4.65 5.23 5.37
CA THR A 73 -4.64 4.79 6.76
C THR A 73 -3.54 3.77 7.00
N ASN A 74 -3.05 3.71 8.23
CA ASN A 74 -2.07 2.71 8.62
C ASN A 74 -2.73 1.36 8.87
N LYS A 75 -2.25 0.34 8.16
CA LYS A 75 -2.64 -1.04 8.36
C LYS A 75 -1.78 -1.65 9.46
N LEU A 76 -2.38 -2.00 10.58
CA LEU A 76 -1.65 -2.48 11.76
C LEU A 76 -1.56 -4.00 11.83
N ALA A 77 -2.67 -4.69 11.62
CA ALA A 77 -2.75 -6.14 11.73
C ALA A 77 -3.96 -6.70 10.98
N ILE A 78 -3.94 -7.99 10.73
CA ILE A 78 -5.13 -8.77 10.33
C ILE A 78 -5.64 -9.48 11.57
N ARG A 79 -6.94 -9.37 11.84
CA ARG A 79 -7.62 -10.21 12.81
C ARG A 79 -8.21 -11.41 12.12
N PHE A 80 -7.80 -12.59 12.56
CA PHE A 80 -8.39 -13.86 12.13
C PHE A 80 -9.44 -14.29 13.16
N GLU A 81 -10.64 -14.61 12.69
CA GLU A 81 -11.73 -15.09 13.52
C GLU A 81 -12.14 -16.49 13.07
N ASN A 82 -12.38 -17.39 14.02
CA ASN A 82 -12.79 -18.77 13.76
C ASN A 82 -11.84 -19.56 12.86
N PHE A 83 -10.55 -19.18 12.80
CA PHE A 83 -9.57 -19.84 11.93
C PHE A 83 -9.21 -21.25 12.42
N HIS A 84 -8.95 -21.40 13.71
CA HIS A 84 -8.61 -22.68 14.32
C HIS A 84 -9.86 -23.44 14.78
N LYS A 85 -10.73 -22.79 15.55
CA LYS A 85 -12.04 -23.29 15.95
C LYS A 85 -13.01 -22.14 16.16
N LYS A 86 -14.31 -22.46 16.19
CA LYS A 86 -15.37 -21.47 16.40
C LYS A 86 -15.18 -20.75 17.75
N GLY A 87 -15.15 -19.41 17.70
CA GLY A 87 -14.95 -18.54 18.85
C GLY A 87 -13.51 -18.09 19.09
N ASP A 88 -12.51 -18.68 18.43
CA ASP A 88 -11.13 -18.25 18.54
C ASP A 88 -10.85 -17.01 17.66
N SER A 89 -10.01 -16.15 18.14
CA SER A 89 -9.45 -15.05 17.33
C SER A 89 -8.00 -14.75 17.70
N PHE A 90 -7.24 -14.31 16.69
CA PHE A 90 -5.87 -13.82 16.90
C PHE A 90 -5.53 -12.74 15.89
N TYR A 91 -4.51 -11.94 16.20
CA TYR A 91 -4.00 -10.88 15.33
C TYR A 91 -2.67 -11.29 14.70
N TYR A 92 -2.54 -11.01 13.41
CA TYR A 92 -1.28 -11.11 12.67
C TYR A 92 -0.82 -9.69 12.32
N PRO A 93 0.20 -9.13 13.01
CA PRO A 93 0.65 -7.77 12.79
C PRO A 93 1.41 -7.62 11.48
N PHE A 94 1.30 -6.44 10.84
CA PHE A 94 2.13 -6.06 9.71
C PHE A 94 3.41 -5.38 10.22
N GLY A 95 4.55 -5.96 9.90
CA GLY A 95 5.86 -5.45 10.29
C GLY A 95 6.39 -5.98 11.62
N ARG A 96 7.62 -5.59 11.93
CA ARG A 96 8.25 -5.91 13.21
C ARG A 96 7.80 -4.88 14.25
N ILE A 97 7.20 -5.34 15.32
CA ILE A 97 7.01 -4.52 16.51
C ILE A 97 8.39 -4.46 17.18
N ASP A 98 9.08 -3.33 17.02
CA ASP A 98 10.33 -3.11 17.74
C ASP A 98 10.01 -2.92 19.22
N GLN A 99 10.31 -3.95 20.01
CA GLN A 99 10.06 -3.97 21.47
C GLN A 99 10.80 -2.86 22.22
N ARG A 100 11.78 -2.19 21.57
CA ARG A 100 12.56 -1.12 22.19
C ARG A 100 11.81 0.22 22.32
N HIS A 101 10.76 0.44 21.53
CA HIS A 101 10.04 1.72 21.50
C HIS A 101 8.66 1.69 22.17
N TYR A 102 8.15 0.51 22.48
CA TYR A 102 6.85 0.39 23.15
C TYR A 102 6.97 -0.58 24.31
N ASN A 103 6.88 -0.05 25.53
CA ASN A 103 6.59 -0.83 26.75
C ASN A 103 5.16 -1.42 26.68
N VAL A 104 4.70 -1.78 25.51
CA VAL A 104 3.44 -2.48 25.30
C VAL A 104 3.73 -3.98 25.34
N ARG A 105 3.65 -4.52 26.54
CA ARG A 105 3.46 -5.94 26.74
C ARG A 105 2.16 -6.30 26.01
N MET A 106 2.27 -6.87 24.79
CA MET A 106 1.11 -7.54 24.21
C MET A 106 0.80 -8.73 25.06
N VAL A 107 -0.08 -8.52 26.04
CA VAL A 107 -0.70 -9.62 26.77
C VAL A 107 -1.72 -10.20 25.80
N CYS A 108 -1.38 -11.31 25.17
CA CYS A 108 -2.39 -12.19 24.61
C CYS A 108 -3.17 -12.77 25.80
N THR A 109 -4.14 -12.02 26.29
CA THR A 109 -5.13 -12.58 27.19
C THR A 109 -6.05 -13.47 26.35
N SER A 110 -5.78 -14.76 26.35
CA SER A 110 -6.82 -15.73 26.06
C SER A 110 -7.88 -15.57 27.15
N VAL A 111 -8.96 -14.86 26.85
CA VAL A 111 -10.13 -14.89 27.70
C VAL A 111 -10.79 -16.23 27.45
N SER A 112 -10.42 -17.24 28.24
CA SER A 112 -11.22 -18.43 28.42
C SER A 112 -12.39 -18.05 29.34
N LYS A 113 -13.58 -18.04 28.80
CA LYS A 113 -14.82 -18.27 29.57
C LYS A 113 -15.21 -19.70 29.39
#